data_0e4d65c56bf39679a44d999a77d228fc
#
_entry.id   0e4d65c56bf39679a44d999a77d228fc
#
_cell.length_a   1.000
_cell.length_b   1.000
_cell.length_c   1.000
_cell.angle_alpha   90.00
_cell.angle_beta   90.00
_cell.angle_gamma   90.00
#
_symmetry.space_group_name_H-M   'P 1'
#
loop_
_entity.id
_entity.type
_entity.pdbx_description
1 polymer ?
#
loop_
_entity_poly.entity_id
_entity_poly.type
_entity_poly.pdbx_seq_one_letter_code
_entity_poly.pdbx_strand_id
1 'polypeptide(L)'
;MIKAAVKTNRLVDAYALPIIIDKTVPASPIADIDATLEIIEPLGFTILATDKAPESLDTVSAWIDHLNFVSDAIEQRPAILVVPFTDIDEAIAFTAQAPVETSYRVIATCYHGATGQEAEISGAMAAALADSNDPAVPFNGVNLGGVSPVENKYKLTFERQERALKAGVCVIATGADGNPEIIRAVSTFRKNPDTGLADDIMLDINGALVIDYVRKVMRTAASKERRRKNTAAQRRNLRSIFLAEAKKLDDAEILQNVQETADQLVVEQDDTDRYRVNATIPADWVRGMHIVAATLNVY
;
A
#
# COMPACT_ATOMS: atom_id res chain seq x y z
N MET A 1 19.27 -0.16 -4.51
CA MET A 1 17.82 -0.16 -4.82
C MET A 1 17.48 -0.93 -6.09
N ILE A 2 17.69 -0.45 -7.33
CA ILE A 2 17.26 -1.12 -8.59
C ILE A 2 17.78 -2.56 -8.72
N LYS A 3 19.05 -2.84 -8.38
CA LYS A 3 19.59 -4.20 -8.42
C LYS A 3 18.85 -5.17 -7.48
N ALA A 4 18.42 -4.71 -6.31
CA ALA A 4 17.66 -5.52 -5.36
C ALA A 4 16.23 -5.74 -5.87
N ALA A 5 15.60 -4.71 -6.42
CA ALA A 5 14.28 -4.83 -7.06
C ALA A 5 14.29 -5.88 -8.16
N VAL A 6 15.22 -5.83 -9.11
CA VAL A 6 15.35 -6.79 -10.22
C VAL A 6 15.70 -8.21 -9.72
N LYS A 7 16.42 -8.34 -8.58
CA LYS A 7 16.67 -9.67 -7.99
C LYS A 7 15.44 -10.27 -7.30
N THR A 8 14.57 -9.42 -6.75
CA THR A 8 13.31 -9.84 -6.13
C THR A 8 12.29 -10.20 -7.20
N ASN A 9 12.11 -9.33 -8.19
CA ASN A 9 11.23 -9.58 -9.33
C ASN A 9 11.91 -9.14 -10.64
N ARG A 10 12.11 -10.08 -11.56
CA ARG A 10 12.79 -9.82 -12.85
C ARG A 10 11.91 -9.14 -13.89
N LEU A 11 10.60 -9.10 -13.66
CA LEU A 11 9.62 -8.52 -14.59
C LEU A 11 9.24 -7.08 -14.21
N VAL A 12 9.80 -6.54 -13.11
CA VAL A 12 9.49 -5.17 -12.67
C VAL A 12 10.17 -4.14 -13.57
N ASP A 13 9.41 -3.17 -14.02
CA ASP A 13 9.93 -1.95 -14.64
C ASP A 13 10.31 -0.97 -13.53
N ALA A 14 11.61 -0.74 -13.34
CA ALA A 14 12.13 0.12 -12.28
C ALA A 14 12.78 1.38 -12.86
N TYR A 15 12.38 2.53 -12.35
CA TYR A 15 12.92 3.83 -12.69
C TYR A 15 13.62 4.44 -11.47
N ALA A 16 14.69 5.20 -11.70
CA ALA A 16 15.35 5.97 -10.65
C ALA A 16 15.27 7.45 -10.98
N LEU A 17 14.79 8.23 -10.03
CA LEU A 17 14.80 9.68 -10.08
C LEU A 17 15.77 10.19 -8.99
N PRO A 18 16.94 10.69 -9.33
CA PRO A 18 17.86 11.25 -8.34
C PRO A 18 17.33 12.61 -7.86
N ILE A 19 17.17 12.76 -6.55
CA ILE A 19 16.92 14.05 -5.91
C ILE A 19 18.30 14.62 -5.55
N ILE A 20 18.72 15.68 -6.23
CA ILE A 20 20.00 16.34 -5.96
C ILE A 20 19.74 17.45 -4.93
N ILE A 21 20.20 17.22 -3.70
CA ILE A 21 20.19 18.25 -2.65
C ILE A 21 21.51 19.01 -2.77
N ASP A 22 21.47 20.25 -3.25
CA ASP A 22 22.62 21.15 -3.23
C ASP A 22 22.82 21.68 -1.80
N LYS A 23 23.75 21.09 -1.07
CA LYS A 23 24.08 21.47 0.30
C LYS A 23 24.73 22.86 0.42
N THR A 24 25.10 23.49 -0.70
CA THR A 24 25.72 24.83 -0.71
C THR A 24 24.69 25.96 -0.70
N VAL A 25 23.45 25.64 -1.09
CA VAL A 25 22.31 26.55 -1.01
C VAL A 25 21.45 26.11 0.17
N PRO A 26 21.09 26.98 1.12
CA PRO A 26 20.12 26.65 2.16
C PRO A 26 18.70 26.62 1.56
N ALA A 27 18.51 25.76 0.55
CA ALA A 27 17.20 25.44 0.02
C ALA A 27 16.48 24.55 1.02
N SER A 28 15.20 24.81 1.24
CA SER A 28 14.37 23.90 2.02
C SER A 28 14.41 22.53 1.35
N PRO A 29 14.69 21.43 2.07
CA PRO A 29 14.60 20.07 1.53
C PRO A 29 13.23 19.76 0.91
N ILE A 30 12.20 20.46 1.33
CA ILE A 30 10.83 20.35 0.85
C ILE A 30 10.71 20.85 -0.60
N ALA A 31 11.35 21.96 -0.96
CA ALA A 31 11.26 22.51 -2.31
C ALA A 31 11.80 21.54 -3.38
N ASP A 32 12.86 20.80 -3.07
CA ASP A 32 13.43 19.79 -3.97
C ASP A 32 12.53 18.56 -4.12
N ILE A 33 11.82 18.19 -3.06
CA ILE A 33 10.87 17.08 -3.07
C ILE A 33 9.61 17.46 -3.85
N ASP A 34 9.04 18.63 -3.64
CA ASP A 34 7.85 19.08 -4.35
C ASP A 34 8.09 19.13 -5.86
N ALA A 35 9.23 19.69 -6.29
CA ALA A 35 9.61 19.70 -7.70
C ALA A 35 9.77 18.28 -8.27
N THR A 36 10.27 17.34 -7.48
CA THR A 36 10.38 15.93 -7.88
C THR A 36 9.01 15.27 -7.99
N LEU A 37 8.12 15.52 -7.03
CA LEU A 37 6.75 15.00 -7.03
C LEU A 37 5.94 15.50 -8.21
N GLU A 38 6.07 16.78 -8.58
CA GLU A 38 5.44 17.35 -9.79
C GLU A 38 5.89 16.63 -11.08
N ILE A 39 7.15 16.18 -11.15
CA ILE A 39 7.65 15.44 -12.31
C ILE A 39 7.05 14.05 -12.43
N ILE A 40 6.90 13.33 -11.29
CA ILE A 40 6.41 11.95 -11.28
C ILE A 40 4.89 11.86 -11.30
N GLU A 41 4.20 12.92 -10.89
CA GLU A 41 2.74 12.96 -10.77
C GLU A 41 2.00 12.50 -12.03
N PRO A 42 2.33 12.98 -13.26
CA PRO A 42 1.64 12.56 -14.47
C PRO A 42 2.01 11.15 -14.95
N LEU A 43 3.06 10.55 -14.40
CA LEU A 43 3.62 9.28 -14.90
C LEU A 43 2.88 8.05 -14.38
N GLY A 44 2.12 8.19 -13.28
CA GLY A 44 1.24 7.13 -12.76
C GLY A 44 2.00 5.90 -12.22
N PHE A 45 3.12 6.12 -11.54
CA PHE A 45 3.83 5.06 -10.83
C PHE A 45 2.97 4.52 -9.69
N THR A 46 2.90 3.20 -9.56
CA THR A 46 2.09 2.53 -8.53
C THR A 46 2.83 2.31 -7.23
N ILE A 47 4.14 2.12 -7.29
CA ILE A 47 5.00 1.93 -6.12
C ILE A 47 6.15 2.94 -6.17
N LEU A 48 6.26 3.72 -5.12
CA LEU A 48 7.35 4.67 -4.88
C LEU A 48 8.24 4.10 -3.76
N ALA A 49 9.55 4.31 -3.86
CA ALA A 49 10.49 3.79 -2.87
C ALA A 49 11.60 4.81 -2.64
N THR A 50 11.86 5.12 -1.37
CA THR A 50 12.98 5.98 -0.97
C THR A 50 14.22 5.13 -0.70
N ASP A 51 15.40 5.70 -0.90
CA ASP A 51 16.69 5.04 -0.61
C ASP A 51 17.06 5.10 0.88
N LYS A 52 16.42 5.97 1.64
CA LYS A 52 16.60 6.15 3.07
C LYS A 52 15.32 6.69 3.70
N ALA A 53 15.22 6.61 5.02
CA ALA A 53 14.15 7.26 5.77
C ALA A 53 14.18 8.77 5.59
N PRO A 54 13.02 9.45 5.51
CA PRO A 54 12.94 10.91 5.45
C PRO A 54 13.56 11.56 6.70
N GLU A 55 14.33 12.64 6.49
CA GLU A 55 15.05 13.32 7.57
C GLU A 55 14.15 14.29 8.38
N SER A 56 13.00 14.67 7.86
CA SER A 56 12.08 15.61 8.50
C SER A 56 10.61 15.21 8.32
N LEU A 57 9.76 15.65 9.25
CA LEU A 57 8.32 15.46 9.20
C LEU A 57 7.69 16.18 7.98
N ASP A 58 8.22 17.35 7.61
CA ASP A 58 7.73 18.12 6.46
C ASP A 58 7.92 17.34 5.17
N THR A 59 9.06 16.67 5.02
CA THR A 59 9.35 15.76 3.88
C THR A 59 8.34 14.62 3.82
N VAL A 60 8.02 14.01 4.98
CA VAL A 60 7.03 12.92 5.07
C VAL A 60 5.64 13.42 4.70
N SER A 61 5.27 14.62 5.16
CA SER A 61 3.97 15.22 4.85
C SER A 61 3.83 15.48 3.35
N ALA A 62 4.85 16.02 2.68
CA ALA A 62 4.84 16.23 1.23
C ALA A 62 4.61 14.90 0.46
N TRP A 63 5.27 13.80 0.87
CA TRP A 63 5.02 12.48 0.29
C TRP A 63 3.58 12.02 0.50
N ILE A 64 3.04 12.15 1.71
CA ILE A 64 1.68 11.72 2.05
C ILE A 64 0.65 12.54 1.27
N ASP A 65 0.83 13.84 1.16
CA ASP A 65 -0.04 14.73 0.40
C ASP A 65 -0.05 14.36 -1.08
N HIS A 66 1.12 14.08 -1.66
CA HIS A 66 1.23 13.57 -3.02
C HIS A 66 0.48 12.22 -3.20
N LEU A 67 0.69 11.26 -2.29
CA LEU A 67 0.00 9.95 -2.35
C LEU A 67 -1.52 10.11 -2.28
N ASN A 68 -2.01 10.99 -1.42
CA ASN A 68 -3.44 11.28 -1.30
C ASN A 68 -3.98 11.93 -2.57
N PHE A 69 -3.25 12.90 -3.14
CA PHE A 69 -3.62 13.59 -4.37
C PHE A 69 -3.70 12.61 -5.56
N VAL A 70 -2.62 11.87 -5.87
CA VAL A 70 -2.61 10.96 -7.03
C VAL A 70 -3.59 9.79 -6.89
N SER A 71 -3.94 9.42 -5.66
CA SER A 71 -4.85 8.32 -5.34
C SER A 71 -6.33 8.76 -5.27
N ASP A 72 -6.60 10.05 -5.44
CA ASP A 72 -7.95 10.59 -5.42
C ASP A 72 -8.82 10.01 -6.55
N ALA A 73 -10.14 10.16 -6.40
CA ALA A 73 -11.11 9.68 -7.37
C ALA A 73 -11.00 10.36 -8.74
N ILE A 74 -10.44 11.58 -8.81
CA ILE A 74 -10.25 12.36 -10.04
C ILE A 74 -8.96 11.95 -10.72
N GLU A 75 -7.82 11.95 -9.98
CA GLU A 75 -6.48 11.65 -10.51
C GLU A 75 -6.32 10.19 -10.91
N GLN A 76 -6.88 9.26 -10.15
CA GLN A 76 -7.00 7.84 -10.50
C GLN A 76 -5.67 7.11 -10.75
N ARG A 77 -4.60 7.56 -10.12
CA ARG A 77 -3.23 7.02 -10.22
C ARG A 77 -2.71 6.60 -8.84
N PRO A 78 -3.37 5.62 -8.18
CA PRO A 78 -3.03 5.27 -6.81
C PRO A 78 -1.58 4.79 -6.71
N ALA A 79 -0.90 5.26 -5.68
CA ALA A 79 0.47 4.92 -5.37
C ALA A 79 0.66 4.54 -3.91
N ILE A 80 1.70 3.75 -3.64
CA ILE A 80 2.14 3.33 -2.31
C ILE A 80 3.61 3.73 -2.16
N LEU A 81 3.99 4.23 -0.99
CA LEU A 81 5.35 4.61 -0.65
C LEU A 81 6.00 3.57 0.27
N VAL A 82 7.18 3.11 -0.08
CA VAL A 82 8.03 2.25 0.74
C VAL A 82 9.16 3.06 1.33
N VAL A 83 9.28 3.04 2.66
CA VAL A 83 10.31 3.74 3.44
C VAL A 83 11.14 2.72 4.21
N PRO A 84 12.47 2.66 4.02
CA PRO A 84 13.31 1.65 4.65
C PRO A 84 13.82 2.09 6.02
N PHE A 85 13.97 1.12 6.92
CA PHE A 85 14.59 1.26 8.23
C PHE A 85 15.50 0.06 8.52
N THR A 86 16.58 0.30 9.27
CA THR A 86 17.50 -0.73 9.75
C THR A 86 17.54 -0.82 11.28
N ASP A 87 16.80 0.07 11.94
CA ASP A 87 16.53 0.00 13.38
C ASP A 87 15.02 -0.03 13.64
N ILE A 88 14.61 -0.98 14.49
CA ILE A 88 13.18 -1.24 14.75
C ILE A 88 12.55 -0.14 15.62
N ASP A 89 13.32 0.45 16.54
CA ASP A 89 12.80 1.48 17.43
C ASP A 89 12.66 2.83 16.68
N GLU A 90 13.55 3.12 15.73
CA GLU A 90 13.43 4.25 14.80
C GLU A 90 12.20 4.08 13.90
N ALA A 91 11.97 2.88 13.35
CA ALA A 91 10.80 2.59 12.55
C ALA A 91 9.49 2.79 13.33
N ILE A 92 9.43 2.32 14.58
CA ILE A 92 8.27 2.51 15.46
C ILE A 92 8.05 4.00 15.77
N ALA A 93 9.13 4.75 16.01
CA ALA A 93 9.04 6.20 16.24
C ALA A 93 8.52 6.96 15.00
N PHE A 94 8.95 6.54 13.82
CA PHE A 94 8.46 7.09 12.56
C PHE A 94 6.96 6.83 12.36
N THR A 95 6.50 5.61 12.55
CA THR A 95 5.08 5.26 12.38
C THR A 95 4.17 5.90 13.41
N ALA A 96 4.70 6.41 14.53
CA ALA A 96 3.94 7.11 15.56
C ALA A 96 3.69 8.59 15.23
N GLN A 97 4.28 9.14 14.17
CA GLN A 97 4.10 10.53 13.76
C GLN A 97 2.70 10.76 13.20
N ALA A 98 2.10 11.91 13.53
CA ALA A 98 0.70 12.21 13.23
C ALA A 98 0.28 12.02 11.76
N PRO A 99 0.97 12.50 10.73
CA PRO A 99 0.54 12.27 9.35
C PRO A 99 0.77 10.83 8.91
N VAL A 100 1.73 10.10 9.52
CA VAL A 100 2.11 8.74 9.14
C VAL A 100 1.12 7.72 9.67
N GLU A 101 0.72 7.83 10.94
CA GLU A 101 -0.15 6.86 11.63
C GLU A 101 -1.57 6.76 11.06
N THR A 102 -1.96 7.69 10.19
CA THR A 102 -3.26 7.71 9.50
C THR A 102 -3.17 7.31 8.04
N SER A 103 -1.96 7.03 7.52
CA SER A 103 -1.75 6.72 6.11
C SER A 103 -1.71 5.20 5.86
N TYR A 104 -2.65 4.70 5.07
CA TYR A 104 -2.63 3.32 4.58
C TYR A 104 -1.83 3.14 3.28
N ARG A 105 -1.18 4.21 2.80
CA ARG A 105 -0.37 4.22 1.58
C ARG A 105 1.12 4.31 1.83
N VAL A 106 1.54 4.27 3.08
CA VAL A 106 2.95 4.25 3.47
C VAL A 106 3.28 2.92 4.14
N ILE A 107 4.40 2.34 3.77
CA ILE A 107 4.96 1.12 4.37
C ILE A 107 6.30 1.47 4.97
N ALA A 108 6.41 1.43 6.29
CA ALA A 108 7.68 1.52 7.00
C ALA A 108 8.29 0.12 7.09
N THR A 109 9.22 -0.18 6.17
CA THR A 109 9.82 -1.52 6.07
C THR A 109 11.10 -1.59 6.89
N CYS A 110 11.19 -2.51 7.84
CA CYS A 110 12.34 -2.63 8.73
C CYS A 110 12.98 -4.02 8.69
N TYR A 111 14.30 -4.04 8.41
CA TYR A 111 15.16 -5.20 8.66
C TYR A 111 16.20 -4.84 9.70
N HIS A 112 15.93 -5.18 10.96
CA HIS A 112 16.76 -4.76 12.09
C HIS A 112 18.20 -5.27 11.99
N GLY A 113 19.15 -4.34 12.10
CA GLY A 113 20.59 -4.61 12.01
C GLY A 113 21.18 -4.66 10.60
N ALA A 114 20.38 -4.44 9.56
CA ALA A 114 20.84 -4.42 8.18
C ALA A 114 21.41 -3.06 7.74
N THR A 115 22.20 -2.42 8.59
CA THR A 115 22.76 -1.07 8.38
C THR A 115 23.50 -0.97 7.05
N GLY A 116 23.20 0.08 6.29
CA GLY A 116 23.77 0.33 4.97
C GLY A 116 23.10 -0.43 3.83
N GLN A 117 21.96 -1.12 4.10
CA GLN A 117 21.16 -1.82 3.09
C GLN A 117 19.76 -1.18 2.91
N GLU A 118 19.54 0.04 3.36
CA GLU A 118 18.26 0.73 3.33
C GLU A 118 17.69 0.78 1.90
N ALA A 119 18.51 1.16 0.95
CA ALA A 119 18.12 1.22 -0.46
C ALA A 119 17.77 -0.16 -1.06
N GLU A 120 18.49 -1.22 -0.65
CA GLU A 120 18.24 -2.60 -1.08
C GLU A 120 16.92 -3.10 -0.50
N ILE A 121 16.67 -2.85 0.78
CA ILE A 121 15.43 -3.22 1.50
C ILE A 121 14.23 -2.57 0.79
N SER A 122 14.30 -1.25 0.59
CA SER A 122 13.22 -0.50 -0.05
C SER A 122 12.94 -0.99 -1.48
N GLY A 123 13.98 -1.16 -2.28
CA GLY A 123 13.84 -1.63 -3.66
C GLY A 123 13.31 -3.06 -3.77
N ALA A 124 13.75 -3.96 -2.88
CA ALA A 124 13.28 -5.34 -2.86
C ALA A 124 11.81 -5.41 -2.42
N MET A 125 11.43 -4.64 -1.38
CA MET A 125 10.04 -4.56 -0.91
C MET A 125 9.12 -3.98 -1.99
N ALA A 126 9.55 -2.90 -2.65
CA ALA A 126 8.78 -2.30 -3.74
C ALA A 126 8.53 -3.29 -4.90
N ALA A 127 9.55 -4.08 -5.24
CA ALA A 127 9.43 -5.12 -6.28
C ALA A 127 8.52 -6.27 -5.85
N ALA A 128 8.56 -6.68 -4.58
CA ALA A 128 7.65 -7.69 -4.06
C ALA A 128 6.18 -7.23 -4.13
N LEU A 129 5.91 -5.97 -3.80
CA LEU A 129 4.58 -5.37 -3.92
C LEU A 129 4.11 -5.28 -5.38
N ALA A 130 5.02 -4.91 -6.28
CA ALA A 130 4.70 -4.79 -7.71
C ALA A 130 4.44 -6.15 -8.39
N ASP A 131 4.90 -7.26 -7.82
CA ASP A 131 4.68 -8.63 -8.33
C ASP A 131 3.31 -9.21 -7.96
N SER A 132 2.51 -8.47 -7.20
CA SER A 132 1.20 -8.95 -6.77
C SER A 132 0.21 -9.03 -7.93
N ASN A 133 0.03 -10.25 -8.47
CA ASN A 133 -1.00 -10.52 -9.48
C ASN A 133 -2.41 -10.60 -8.86
N ASP A 134 -2.49 -11.04 -7.62
CA ASP A 134 -3.70 -11.09 -6.82
C ASP A 134 -3.51 -10.20 -5.58
N PRO A 135 -4.25 -9.09 -5.46
CA PRO A 135 -4.07 -8.13 -4.39
C PRO A 135 -4.50 -8.65 -3.01
N ALA A 136 -5.26 -9.75 -2.93
CA ALA A 136 -5.73 -10.33 -1.68
C ALA A 136 -4.71 -11.34 -1.09
N VAL A 137 -3.76 -11.84 -1.90
CA VAL A 137 -2.74 -12.78 -1.41
C VAL A 137 -1.75 -12.09 -0.47
N PRO A 138 -1.55 -12.59 0.77
CA PRO A 138 -0.59 -12.03 1.71
C PRO A 138 0.86 -12.17 1.23
N PHE A 139 1.71 -11.25 1.66
CA PHE A 139 3.15 -11.25 1.36
C PHE A 139 3.99 -12.03 2.37
N ASN A 140 3.38 -12.79 3.29
CA ASN A 140 4.10 -13.55 4.30
C ASN A 140 5.03 -14.59 3.66
N GLY A 141 6.30 -14.63 4.10
CA GLY A 141 7.30 -15.58 3.59
C GLY A 141 7.86 -15.23 2.21
N VAL A 142 7.52 -14.06 1.63
CA VAL A 142 8.11 -13.62 0.36
C VAL A 142 9.56 -13.22 0.61
N ASN A 143 10.49 -13.89 -0.09
CA ASN A 143 11.92 -13.63 -0.01
C ASN A 143 12.30 -12.32 -0.73
N LEU A 144 13.14 -11.51 -0.08
CA LEU A 144 13.65 -10.24 -0.61
C LEU A 144 15.02 -10.44 -1.25
N GLY A 145 15.02 -10.57 -2.57
CA GLY A 145 16.25 -10.74 -3.35
C GLY A 145 17.17 -9.52 -3.31
N GLY A 146 18.46 -9.76 -3.13
CA GLY A 146 19.48 -8.67 -3.13
C GLY A 146 19.68 -7.96 -1.81
N VAL A 147 18.93 -8.33 -0.77
CA VAL A 147 19.18 -7.96 0.63
C VAL A 147 20.02 -9.07 1.28
N SER A 148 21.07 -8.70 2.01
CA SER A 148 21.95 -9.68 2.68
C SER A 148 21.41 -10.01 4.07
N PRO A 149 21.48 -11.29 4.50
CA PRO A 149 21.07 -11.68 5.85
C PRO A 149 21.88 -10.94 6.94
N VAL A 150 21.23 -10.67 8.06
CA VAL A 150 21.85 -10.06 9.24
C VAL A 150 22.46 -11.12 10.16
N GLU A 151 23.41 -10.71 10.99
CA GLU A 151 23.98 -11.56 12.04
C GLU A 151 22.91 -11.99 13.08
N ASN A 152 23.08 -13.17 13.67
CA ASN A 152 22.11 -13.72 14.64
C ASN A 152 21.83 -12.80 15.84
N LYS A 153 22.78 -11.95 16.22
CA LYS A 153 22.62 -11.00 17.34
C LYS A 153 21.54 -9.94 17.08
N TYR A 154 21.20 -9.68 15.81
CA TYR A 154 20.17 -8.71 15.40
C TYR A 154 18.79 -9.34 15.19
N LYS A 155 18.68 -10.68 15.28
CA LYS A 155 17.39 -11.34 15.13
C LYS A 155 16.43 -10.91 16.24
N LEU A 156 15.26 -10.44 15.84
CA LEU A 156 14.21 -10.03 16.76
C LEU A 156 13.50 -11.24 17.36
N THR A 157 13.14 -11.15 18.65
CA THR A 157 12.22 -12.11 19.26
C THR A 157 10.81 -11.93 18.70
N PHE A 158 9.99 -12.97 18.79
CA PHE A 158 8.59 -12.92 18.35
C PHE A 158 7.82 -11.74 18.98
N GLU A 159 8.02 -11.51 20.28
CA GLU A 159 7.38 -10.40 21.00
C GLU A 159 7.77 -9.02 20.41
N ARG A 160 9.04 -8.81 20.06
CA ARG A 160 9.49 -7.56 19.42
C ARG A 160 8.93 -7.41 18.01
N GLN A 161 8.84 -8.51 17.24
CA GLN A 161 8.22 -8.50 15.92
C GLN A 161 6.74 -8.12 16.01
N GLU A 162 5.97 -8.76 16.91
CA GLU A 162 4.55 -8.48 17.12
C GLU A 162 4.31 -7.03 17.57
N ARG A 163 5.15 -6.50 18.47
CA ARG A 163 5.08 -5.09 18.88
C ARG A 163 5.28 -4.15 17.71
N ALA A 164 6.23 -4.42 16.83
CA ALA A 164 6.52 -3.62 15.66
C ALA A 164 5.39 -3.69 14.62
N LEU A 165 4.87 -4.88 14.35
CA LEU A 165 3.72 -5.07 13.45
C LEU A 165 2.49 -4.30 13.93
N LYS A 166 2.17 -4.37 15.22
CA LYS A 166 1.08 -3.59 15.84
C LYS A 166 1.33 -2.08 15.81
N ALA A 167 2.60 -1.68 15.75
CA ALA A 167 2.98 -0.29 15.58
C ALA A 167 2.95 0.18 14.10
N GLY A 168 2.55 -0.67 13.16
CA GLY A 168 2.49 -0.33 11.73
C GLY A 168 3.84 -0.42 11.02
N VAL A 169 4.77 -1.22 11.53
CA VAL A 169 6.06 -1.48 10.88
C VAL A 169 6.03 -2.82 10.17
N CYS A 170 6.29 -2.82 8.87
CA CYS A 170 6.47 -4.04 8.07
C CYS A 170 7.83 -4.67 8.42
N VAL A 171 7.80 -5.80 9.13
CA VAL A 171 9.00 -6.46 9.63
C VAL A 171 9.53 -7.46 8.62
N ILE A 172 10.83 -7.36 8.33
CA ILE A 172 11.62 -8.36 7.61
C ILE A 172 12.39 -9.18 8.65
N ALA A 173 12.42 -10.48 8.50
CA ALA A 173 13.23 -11.38 9.31
C ALA A 173 14.03 -12.35 8.44
N THR A 174 15.01 -13.03 9.04
CA THR A 174 15.73 -14.11 8.37
C THR A 174 14.89 -15.38 8.46
N GLY A 175 14.45 -15.89 7.34
CA GLY A 175 13.68 -17.12 7.22
C GLY A 175 14.46 -18.39 7.60
N ALA A 176 13.77 -19.52 7.55
CA ALA A 176 14.37 -20.82 7.85
C ALA A 176 15.43 -21.24 6.81
N ASP A 177 15.33 -20.75 5.59
CA ASP A 177 16.29 -20.93 4.49
C ASP A 177 17.51 -19.99 4.60
N GLY A 178 17.53 -19.11 5.60
CA GLY A 178 18.59 -18.13 5.82
C GLY A 178 18.45 -16.84 5.00
N ASN A 179 17.41 -16.71 4.18
CA ASN A 179 17.16 -15.51 3.38
C ASN A 179 16.26 -14.50 4.12
N PRO A 180 16.39 -13.18 3.82
CA PRO A 180 15.45 -12.19 4.30
C PRO A 180 14.06 -12.41 3.71
N GLU A 181 13.05 -12.47 4.57
CA GLU A 181 11.65 -12.65 4.16
C GLU A 181 10.71 -11.67 4.89
N ILE A 182 9.59 -11.37 4.26
CA ILE A 182 8.55 -10.52 4.82
C ILE A 182 7.75 -11.35 5.84
N ILE A 183 7.69 -10.89 7.10
CA ILE A 183 6.85 -11.54 8.12
C ILE A 183 5.37 -11.20 7.89
N ARG A 184 5.07 -9.92 7.72
CA ARG A 184 3.74 -9.42 7.37
C ARG A 184 3.88 -8.03 6.76
N ALA A 185 3.28 -7.81 5.60
CA ALA A 185 3.28 -6.51 4.95
C ALA A 185 2.16 -5.63 5.51
N VAL A 186 2.53 -4.73 6.41
CA VAL A 186 1.61 -3.78 7.04
C VAL A 186 1.89 -2.36 6.59
N SER A 187 0.82 -1.56 6.50
CA SER A 187 0.90 -0.12 6.32
C SER A 187 1.15 0.58 7.66
N THR A 188 1.35 1.88 7.61
CA THR A 188 1.48 2.68 8.83
C THR A 188 0.13 3.07 9.46
N PHE A 189 -1.00 2.66 8.87
CA PHE A 189 -2.34 2.99 9.34
C PHE A 189 -2.65 2.32 10.66
N ARG A 190 -2.90 3.13 11.68
CA ARG A 190 -3.26 2.69 13.03
C ARG A 190 -4.36 3.52 13.65
N LYS A 191 -4.67 4.67 13.04
CA LYS A 191 -5.72 5.56 13.50
C LYS A 191 -6.58 5.99 12.32
N ASN A 192 -7.86 6.03 12.56
CA ASN A 192 -8.82 6.59 11.64
C ASN A 192 -8.62 8.12 11.54
N PRO A 193 -8.39 8.69 10.35
CA PRO A 193 -8.13 10.14 10.20
C PRO A 193 -9.33 11.01 10.60
N ASP A 194 -10.56 10.50 10.47
CA ASP A 194 -11.78 11.26 10.75
C ASP A 194 -12.12 11.29 12.24
N THR A 195 -11.88 10.18 12.94
CA THR A 195 -12.27 10.02 14.35
C THR A 195 -11.10 10.16 15.33
N GLY A 196 -9.87 9.99 14.85
CA GLY A 196 -8.65 9.95 15.68
C GLY A 196 -8.55 8.70 16.57
N LEU A 197 -9.50 7.76 16.47
CA LEU A 197 -9.50 6.53 17.25
C LEU A 197 -8.60 5.47 16.62
N ALA A 198 -8.14 4.54 17.45
CA ALA A 198 -7.39 3.38 16.98
C ALA A 198 -8.24 2.56 16.00
N ASP A 199 -7.66 2.23 14.85
CA ASP A 199 -8.30 1.51 13.77
C ASP A 199 -7.24 0.68 13.04
N ASP A 200 -7.53 -0.57 12.76
CA ASP A 200 -6.64 -1.51 12.08
C ASP A 200 -7.21 -2.05 10.75
N ILE A 201 -8.33 -1.48 10.30
CA ILE A 201 -9.04 -1.97 9.10
C ILE A 201 -8.16 -1.93 7.85
N MET A 202 -7.26 -0.96 7.76
CA MET A 202 -6.32 -0.76 6.64
C MET A 202 -4.87 -1.02 7.05
N LEU A 203 -4.64 -1.74 8.16
CA LEU A 203 -3.29 -2.06 8.62
C LEU A 203 -2.57 -2.97 7.63
N ASP A 204 -3.21 -4.00 7.09
CA ASP A 204 -2.62 -4.81 6.03
C ASP A 204 -2.58 -4.04 4.72
N ILE A 205 -1.42 -4.03 4.05
CA ILE A 205 -1.25 -3.35 2.77
C ILE A 205 -2.16 -3.93 1.68
N ASN A 206 -2.53 -5.19 1.81
CA ASN A 206 -3.47 -5.84 0.90
C ASN A 206 -4.80 -5.08 0.81
N GLY A 207 -5.26 -4.44 1.90
CA GLY A 207 -6.45 -3.60 1.87
C GLY A 207 -6.33 -2.45 0.86
N ALA A 208 -5.19 -1.74 0.85
CA ALA A 208 -4.94 -0.67 -0.12
C ALA A 208 -4.88 -1.21 -1.56
N LEU A 209 -4.16 -2.32 -1.77
CA LEU A 209 -4.04 -2.97 -3.09
C LEU A 209 -5.38 -3.45 -3.63
N VAL A 210 -6.19 -4.08 -2.79
CA VAL A 210 -7.55 -4.55 -3.16
C VAL A 210 -8.45 -3.37 -3.53
N ILE A 211 -8.49 -2.30 -2.72
CA ILE A 211 -9.30 -1.12 -3.02
C ILE A 211 -8.88 -0.49 -4.34
N ASP A 212 -7.59 -0.37 -4.62
CA ASP A 212 -7.10 0.20 -5.86
C ASP A 212 -7.44 -0.70 -7.07
N TYR A 213 -7.36 -2.01 -6.90
CA TYR A 213 -7.76 -3.00 -7.91
C TYR A 213 -9.26 -2.94 -8.19
N VAL A 214 -10.10 -2.94 -7.15
CA VAL A 214 -11.57 -2.81 -7.27
C VAL A 214 -11.93 -1.51 -7.98
N ARG A 215 -11.33 -0.39 -7.59
CA ARG A 215 -11.51 0.91 -8.25
C ARG A 215 -11.18 0.84 -9.74
N LYS A 216 -10.06 0.19 -10.12
CA LYS A 216 -9.65 0.00 -11.52
C LYS A 216 -10.66 -0.84 -12.29
N VAL A 217 -11.14 -1.95 -11.72
CA VAL A 217 -12.15 -2.82 -12.34
C VAL A 217 -13.45 -2.06 -12.58
N MET A 218 -13.96 -1.37 -11.57
CA MET A 218 -15.21 -0.60 -11.65
C MET A 218 -15.12 0.55 -12.67
N ARG A 219 -13.99 1.28 -12.69
CA ARG A 219 -13.74 2.32 -13.71
C ARG A 219 -13.69 1.76 -15.12
N THR A 220 -13.05 0.61 -15.30
CA THR A 220 -12.97 -0.07 -16.59
C THR A 220 -14.35 -0.48 -17.07
N ALA A 221 -15.20 -1.00 -16.19
CA ALA A 221 -16.58 -1.33 -16.49
C ALA A 221 -17.40 -0.08 -16.85
N ALA A 222 -17.30 0.99 -16.05
CA ALA A 222 -17.98 2.26 -16.31
C ALA A 222 -17.52 2.91 -17.62
N SER A 223 -16.25 2.76 -18.00
CA SER A 223 -15.72 3.35 -19.23
C SER A 223 -16.42 2.87 -20.50
N LYS A 224 -16.93 1.67 -20.49
CA LYS A 224 -17.70 1.07 -21.60
C LYS A 224 -19.07 1.74 -21.78
N GLU A 225 -19.57 2.42 -20.76
CA GLU A 225 -20.88 3.08 -20.72
C GLU A 225 -20.82 4.61 -20.97
N ARG A 226 -19.65 5.18 -21.25
CA ARG A 226 -19.40 6.65 -21.38
C ARG A 226 -20.31 7.37 -22.37
N ARG A 227 -20.84 6.69 -23.40
CA ARG A 227 -21.68 7.29 -24.45
C ARG A 227 -23.18 7.08 -24.19
N ARG A 228 -23.59 6.84 -22.97
CA ARG A 228 -24.98 6.62 -22.57
C ARG A 228 -25.64 7.92 -22.10
N LYS A 229 -26.97 7.96 -22.20
CA LYS A 229 -27.77 9.06 -21.64
C LYS A 229 -27.89 8.90 -20.14
N ASN A 230 -27.85 9.98 -19.37
CA ASN A 230 -28.08 9.95 -17.92
C ASN A 230 -29.58 9.82 -17.59
N THR A 231 -30.14 8.65 -17.78
CA THR A 231 -31.55 8.32 -17.43
C THR A 231 -31.58 7.35 -16.26
N ALA A 232 -32.70 7.31 -15.50
CA ALA A 232 -32.88 6.35 -14.42
C ALA A 232 -32.70 4.89 -14.89
N ALA A 233 -33.10 4.57 -16.13
CA ALA A 233 -32.90 3.22 -16.68
C ALA A 233 -31.42 2.91 -16.89
N GLN A 234 -30.63 3.87 -17.40
CA GLN A 234 -29.19 3.68 -17.60
C GLN A 234 -28.43 3.64 -16.28
N ARG A 235 -28.83 4.38 -15.26
CA ARG A 235 -28.24 4.27 -13.91
C ARG A 235 -28.51 2.90 -13.28
N ARG A 236 -29.73 2.34 -13.45
CA ARG A 236 -30.02 0.95 -13.02
C ARG A 236 -29.16 -0.07 -13.78
N ASN A 237 -28.98 0.13 -15.09
CA ASN A 237 -28.09 -0.73 -15.88
C ASN A 237 -26.64 -0.66 -15.38
N LEU A 238 -26.12 0.54 -15.12
CA LEU A 238 -24.77 0.72 -14.58
C LEU A 238 -24.62 0.06 -13.20
N ARG A 239 -25.63 0.17 -12.32
CA ARG A 239 -25.68 -0.56 -11.04
C ARG A 239 -25.57 -2.08 -11.24
N SER A 240 -26.31 -2.62 -12.21
CA SER A 240 -26.25 -4.06 -12.51
C SER A 240 -24.89 -4.50 -13.03
N ILE A 241 -24.21 -3.64 -13.82
CA ILE A 241 -22.84 -3.89 -14.31
C ILE A 241 -21.88 -3.92 -13.11
N PHE A 242 -21.93 -2.93 -12.23
CA PHE A 242 -21.06 -2.91 -11.03
C PHE A 242 -21.30 -4.11 -10.13
N LEU A 243 -22.56 -4.51 -9.92
CA LEU A 243 -22.87 -5.71 -9.14
C LEU A 243 -22.32 -6.98 -9.81
N ALA A 244 -22.39 -7.06 -11.12
CA ALA A 244 -21.82 -8.21 -11.85
C ALA A 244 -20.29 -8.27 -11.75
N GLU A 245 -19.61 -7.12 -11.81
CA GLU A 245 -18.16 -7.08 -11.61
C GLU A 245 -17.79 -7.38 -10.15
N ALA A 246 -18.55 -6.88 -9.16
CA ALA A 246 -18.34 -7.20 -7.74
C ALA A 246 -18.49 -8.70 -7.48
N LYS A 247 -19.48 -9.39 -8.09
CA LYS A 247 -19.63 -10.85 -7.99
C LYS A 247 -18.46 -11.62 -8.57
N LYS A 248 -17.85 -11.15 -9.67
CA LYS A 248 -16.63 -11.77 -10.21
C LYS A 248 -15.45 -11.63 -9.25
N LEU A 249 -15.38 -10.52 -8.51
CA LEU A 249 -14.35 -10.32 -7.49
C LEU A 249 -14.59 -11.17 -6.25
N ASP A 250 -15.87 -11.47 -5.92
CA ASP A 250 -16.29 -12.41 -4.87
C ASP A 250 -15.91 -13.86 -5.27
N ASP A 251 -16.24 -14.25 -6.50
CA ASP A 251 -15.86 -15.55 -7.07
C ASP A 251 -14.32 -15.75 -7.15
N ALA A 252 -13.57 -14.66 -7.24
CA ALA A 252 -12.10 -14.64 -7.23
C ALA A 252 -11.50 -14.50 -5.82
N GLU A 253 -12.31 -14.53 -4.76
CA GLU A 253 -11.90 -14.40 -3.36
C GLU A 253 -11.15 -13.09 -3.05
N ILE A 254 -11.39 -12.04 -3.85
CA ILE A 254 -10.86 -10.68 -3.61
C ILE A 254 -11.80 -9.87 -2.71
N LEU A 255 -13.11 -9.98 -2.97
CA LEU A 255 -14.17 -9.45 -2.13
C LEU A 255 -14.93 -10.60 -1.47
N GLN A 256 -15.71 -10.28 -0.44
CA GLN A 256 -16.63 -11.20 0.23
C GLN A 256 -17.95 -10.49 0.58
N ASN A 257 -18.99 -11.27 0.90
CA ASN A 257 -20.30 -10.75 1.32
C ASN A 257 -20.96 -9.81 0.29
N VAL A 258 -20.61 -9.93 -1.00
CA VAL A 258 -21.12 -9.06 -2.07
C VAL A 258 -22.63 -9.16 -2.22
N GLN A 259 -23.20 -10.37 -2.05
CA GLN A 259 -24.66 -10.54 -2.14
C GLN A 259 -25.39 -9.90 -0.95
N GLU A 260 -24.80 -9.95 0.24
CA GLU A 260 -25.38 -9.40 1.47
C GLU A 260 -25.36 -7.87 1.48
N THR A 261 -24.32 -7.29 0.86
CA THR A 261 -24.14 -5.83 0.77
C THR A 261 -24.69 -5.22 -0.53
N ALA A 262 -25.29 -6.04 -1.40
CA ALA A 262 -25.77 -5.61 -2.73
C ALA A 262 -26.75 -4.42 -2.68
N ASP A 263 -27.56 -4.31 -1.62
CA ASP A 263 -28.50 -3.21 -1.46
C ASP A 263 -27.82 -1.87 -1.16
N GLN A 264 -26.59 -1.89 -0.63
CA GLN A 264 -25.78 -0.71 -0.36
C GLN A 264 -25.10 -0.17 -1.63
N LEU A 265 -25.10 -0.93 -2.74
CA LEU A 265 -24.62 -0.47 -4.02
C LEU A 265 -25.64 0.50 -4.63
N VAL A 266 -25.31 1.78 -4.65
CA VAL A 266 -26.18 2.85 -5.13
C VAL A 266 -25.54 3.53 -6.32
N VAL A 267 -26.33 3.84 -7.36
CA VAL A 267 -25.92 4.62 -8.53
C VAL A 267 -26.98 5.68 -8.81
N GLU A 268 -26.63 6.93 -8.57
CA GLU A 268 -27.56 8.05 -8.62
C GLU A 268 -27.00 9.24 -9.41
N GLN A 269 -27.86 10.16 -9.79
CA GLN A 269 -27.45 11.41 -10.40
C GLN A 269 -26.92 12.33 -9.30
N ASP A 270 -25.85 13.05 -9.60
CA ASP A 270 -25.35 14.09 -8.72
C ASP A 270 -26.36 15.23 -8.57
N ASP A 271 -26.55 15.72 -7.36
CA ASP A 271 -27.56 16.75 -7.06
C ASP A 271 -27.18 18.13 -7.62
N THR A 272 -25.89 18.39 -7.79
CA THR A 272 -25.35 19.68 -8.26
C THR A 272 -24.99 19.65 -9.73
N ASP A 273 -24.48 18.52 -10.23
CA ASP A 273 -24.08 18.34 -11.63
C ASP A 273 -24.95 17.27 -12.31
N ARG A 274 -25.90 17.71 -13.13
CA ARG A 274 -26.82 16.83 -13.88
C ARG A 274 -26.14 15.91 -14.89
N TYR A 275 -24.88 16.17 -15.24
CA TYR A 275 -24.08 15.36 -16.16
C TYR A 275 -23.27 14.29 -15.42
N ARG A 276 -23.17 14.40 -14.10
CA ARG A 276 -22.44 13.49 -13.24
C ARG A 276 -23.35 12.39 -12.67
N VAL A 277 -22.78 11.19 -12.53
CA VAL A 277 -23.38 10.05 -11.84
C VAL A 277 -22.44 9.63 -10.72
N ASN A 278 -22.97 9.54 -9.50
CA ASN A 278 -22.25 9.06 -8.33
C ASN A 278 -22.56 7.59 -8.13
N ALA A 279 -21.55 6.83 -7.76
CA ALA A 279 -21.70 5.42 -7.39
C ALA A 279 -21.06 5.16 -6.03
N THR A 280 -21.84 4.61 -5.11
CA THR A 280 -21.36 4.06 -3.84
C THR A 280 -21.31 2.54 -3.97
N ILE A 281 -20.11 1.98 -3.83
CA ILE A 281 -19.85 0.55 -4.04
C ILE A 281 -19.30 -0.01 -2.73
N PRO A 282 -20.06 -0.88 -2.03
CA PRO A 282 -19.55 -1.56 -0.86
C PRO A 282 -18.41 -2.51 -1.25
N ALA A 283 -17.35 -2.53 -0.48
CA ALA A 283 -16.21 -3.41 -0.71
C ALA A 283 -15.74 -4.00 0.62
N ASP A 284 -16.18 -5.20 0.92
CA ASP A 284 -15.65 -6.01 2.01
C ASP A 284 -14.58 -6.92 1.42
N TRP A 285 -13.30 -6.62 1.71
CA TRP A 285 -12.17 -7.35 1.12
C TRP A 285 -11.78 -8.56 1.95
N VAL A 286 -11.35 -9.64 1.27
CA VAL A 286 -10.90 -10.88 1.92
C VAL A 286 -9.55 -10.64 2.58
N ARG A 287 -9.44 -10.94 3.88
CA ARG A 287 -8.22 -10.75 4.66
C ARG A 287 -7.32 -11.97 4.58
N GLY A 288 -6.01 -11.73 4.54
CA GLY A 288 -5.01 -12.77 4.50
C GLY A 288 -4.97 -13.61 5.79
N MET A 289 -4.65 -14.90 5.64
CA MET A 289 -4.39 -15.79 6.78
C MET A 289 -2.91 -15.63 7.18
N HIS A 290 -2.63 -14.87 8.26
CA HIS A 290 -1.27 -14.60 8.69
C HIS A 290 -0.76 -15.56 9.75
N ILE A 291 -1.63 -16.19 10.55
CA ILE A 291 -1.25 -17.08 11.65
C ILE A 291 -2.13 -18.32 11.62
N VAL A 292 -1.50 -19.49 11.66
CA VAL A 292 -2.18 -20.78 11.87
C VAL A 292 -1.77 -21.31 13.24
N ALA A 293 -2.71 -21.34 14.18
CA ALA A 293 -2.51 -21.96 15.50
C ALA A 293 -3.00 -23.40 15.46
N ALA A 294 -2.10 -24.36 15.70
CA ALA A 294 -2.43 -25.78 15.73
C ALA A 294 -2.16 -26.36 17.13
N THR A 295 -3.10 -27.18 17.63
CA THR A 295 -2.93 -27.96 18.86
C THR A 295 -2.78 -29.44 18.52
N LEU A 296 -1.68 -30.06 18.97
CA LEU A 296 -1.46 -31.47 18.83
C LEU A 296 -1.91 -32.18 20.12
N ASN A 297 -2.93 -33.00 20.03
CA ASN A 297 -3.33 -33.87 21.13
C ASN A 297 -2.65 -35.25 20.98
N VAL A 298 -1.87 -35.67 21.97
CA VAL A 298 -1.24 -37.00 22.03
C VAL A 298 -2.09 -37.87 22.94
N TYR A 299 -2.49 -39.03 22.42
CA TYR A 299 -3.31 -40.02 23.13
C TYR A 299 -2.44 -41.23 23.53
#